data_331da108fc04f8bd2efae87abdf8e47e
#
_entry.id   331da108fc04f8bd2efae87abdf8e47e
#
_cell.length_a   1.000
_cell.length_b   1.000
_cell.length_c   1.000
_cell.angle_alpha   90.00
_cell.angle_beta   90.00
_cell.angle_gamma   90.00
#
_symmetry.space_group_name_H-M   'P 1'
#
loop_
_entity.id
_entity.type
_entity.pdbx_description
1 polymer ?
#
loop_
_entity_poly.entity_id
_entity_poly.type
_entity_poly.pdbx_seq_one_letter_code
_entity_poly.pdbx_strand_id
1 'polypeptide(L)'
;MAIKTDIRGMIWRYPEPFVVGREKVREFARSIKCDDAACYDEAAAAELGYDSLVAPLTFVSILAKLVQADFFRNVDTGYTTMQMVQVDQGFTFHQPIKAGDVLYARMEIASVNERFGADIVTTRNILTNAGGDIVLEAFTTMMGHEGDDSVNIKWDAESGQVVRTA
;
A
#
# COMPACT_ATOMS: atom_id res chain seq x y z
N MET A 1 1.60 -22.89 -8.96
CA MET A 1 1.89 -22.29 -10.28
C MET A 1 2.23 -20.83 -10.05
N ALA A 2 3.36 -20.41 -10.53
CA ALA A 2 3.91 -19.08 -10.28
C ALA A 2 3.03 -17.95 -10.86
N ILE A 3 3.15 -16.76 -10.30
CA ILE A 3 2.68 -15.52 -10.92
C ILE A 3 3.05 -15.49 -12.39
N LYS A 4 2.15 -15.05 -13.25
CA LYS A 4 2.44 -14.83 -14.65
C LYS A 4 3.66 -13.92 -14.78
N THR A 5 4.74 -14.45 -15.30
CA THR A 5 6.01 -13.73 -15.44
C THR A 5 5.93 -12.57 -16.42
N ASP A 6 4.90 -12.52 -17.23
CA ASP A 6 4.61 -11.44 -18.18
C ASP A 6 4.24 -10.10 -17.52
N ILE A 7 3.91 -10.10 -16.20
CA ILE A 7 3.68 -8.85 -15.46
C ILE A 7 4.97 -8.10 -15.09
N ARG A 8 6.15 -8.72 -15.24
CA ARG A 8 7.42 -8.05 -14.93
C ARG A 8 7.63 -6.83 -15.83
N GLY A 9 7.97 -5.70 -15.21
CA GLY A 9 8.13 -4.42 -15.92
C GLY A 9 6.81 -3.72 -16.25
N MET A 10 5.66 -4.31 -15.91
CA MET A 10 4.37 -3.66 -16.09
C MET A 10 4.30 -2.41 -15.23
N ILE A 11 3.76 -1.33 -15.82
CA ILE A 11 3.49 -0.09 -15.11
C ILE A 11 1.98 0.08 -15.02
N TRP A 12 1.48 0.12 -13.79
CA TRP A 12 0.09 0.40 -13.50
C TRP A 12 -0.07 1.84 -13.03
N ARG A 13 -1.01 2.57 -13.60
CA ARG A 13 -1.36 3.94 -13.19
C ARG A 13 -2.70 3.89 -12.47
N TYR A 14 -2.72 4.37 -11.23
CA TYR A 14 -4.00 4.51 -10.53
C TYR A 14 -4.84 5.59 -11.24
N PRO A 15 -6.10 5.30 -11.58
CA PRO A 15 -6.87 6.14 -12.49
C PRO A 15 -7.26 7.49 -11.90
N GLU A 16 -7.36 7.60 -10.59
CA GLU A 16 -7.86 8.79 -9.90
C GLU A 16 -6.76 9.48 -9.09
N PRO A 17 -6.77 10.82 -9.01
CA PRO A 17 -5.93 11.53 -8.08
C PRO A 17 -6.36 11.25 -6.63
N PHE A 18 -5.38 11.10 -5.75
CA PHE A 18 -5.62 10.99 -4.32
C PHE A 18 -5.47 12.33 -3.65
N VAL A 19 -6.57 12.88 -3.13
CA VAL A 19 -6.56 14.13 -2.36
C VAL A 19 -6.30 13.81 -0.89
N VAL A 20 -5.24 14.39 -0.34
CA VAL A 20 -4.86 14.22 1.07
C VAL A 20 -5.84 15.02 1.93
N GLY A 21 -6.83 14.34 2.48
CA GLY A 21 -7.85 14.96 3.32
C GLY A 21 -7.31 15.31 4.70
N ARG A 22 -7.60 16.53 5.18
CA ARG A 22 -7.20 17.03 6.51
C ARG A 22 -7.62 16.09 7.64
N GLU A 23 -8.89 15.72 7.67
CA GLU A 23 -9.39 14.81 8.71
C GLU A 23 -8.83 13.40 8.55
N LYS A 24 -8.49 13.01 7.32
CA LYS A 24 -7.83 11.73 7.06
C LYS A 24 -6.41 11.68 7.65
N VAL A 25 -5.68 12.78 7.59
CA VAL A 25 -4.37 12.91 8.25
C VAL A 25 -4.52 12.73 9.75
N ARG A 26 -5.45 13.45 10.38
CA ARG A 26 -5.72 13.36 11.82
C ARG A 26 -6.17 11.97 12.27
N GLU A 27 -7.10 11.37 11.51
CA GLU A 27 -7.61 10.03 11.77
C GLU A 27 -6.49 8.99 11.73
N PHE A 28 -5.66 9.05 10.68
CA PHE A 28 -4.53 8.15 10.52
C PHE A 28 -3.50 8.35 11.63
N ALA A 29 -3.13 9.58 11.94
CA ALA A 29 -2.20 9.89 13.02
C ALA A 29 -2.68 9.32 14.36
N ARG A 30 -3.99 9.45 14.69
CA ARG A 30 -4.57 8.83 15.90
C ARG A 30 -4.48 7.31 15.87
N SER A 31 -4.75 6.68 14.71
CA SER A 31 -4.76 5.22 14.58
C SER A 31 -3.39 4.59 14.85
N ILE A 32 -2.32 5.29 14.50
CA ILE A 32 -0.94 4.86 14.74
C ILE A 32 -0.33 5.43 16.03
N LYS A 33 -1.12 6.16 16.82
CA LYS A 33 -0.69 6.83 18.06
C LYS A 33 0.48 7.79 17.83
N CYS A 34 0.46 8.52 16.72
CA CYS A 34 1.42 9.58 16.43
C CYS A 34 1.16 10.73 17.39
N ASP A 35 2.19 11.21 18.08
CA ASP A 35 2.15 12.33 19.02
C ASP A 35 2.67 13.65 18.45
N ASP A 36 3.08 13.67 17.18
CA ASP A 36 3.53 14.87 16.49
C ASP A 36 2.37 15.86 16.32
N ALA A 37 2.48 17.02 16.97
CA ALA A 37 1.47 18.05 16.95
C ALA A 37 1.16 18.57 15.53
N ALA A 38 2.14 18.57 14.62
CA ALA A 38 1.97 19.01 13.23
C ALA A 38 0.97 18.16 12.44
N CYS A 39 0.64 16.94 12.90
CA CYS A 39 -0.38 16.09 12.31
C CYS A 39 -1.82 16.51 12.72
N TYR A 40 -1.96 17.36 13.73
CA TYR A 40 -3.25 17.70 14.34
C TYR A 40 -3.57 19.18 14.32
N ASP A 41 -2.55 20.03 14.46
CA ASP A 41 -2.65 21.48 14.63
C ASP A 41 -1.84 22.20 13.56
N GLU A 42 -2.49 23.14 12.87
CA GLU A 42 -1.86 23.93 11.82
C GLU A 42 -0.88 24.97 12.34
N ALA A 43 -1.09 25.46 13.57
CA ALA A 43 -0.12 26.37 14.19
C ALA A 43 1.19 25.63 14.47
N ALA A 44 1.11 24.39 15.00
CA ALA A 44 2.28 23.54 15.20
C ALA A 44 2.96 23.18 13.87
N ALA A 45 2.19 22.90 12.80
CA ALA A 45 2.75 22.68 11.48
C ALA A 45 3.45 23.93 10.93
N ALA A 46 2.87 25.12 11.14
CA ALA A 46 3.44 26.41 10.72
C ALA A 46 4.76 26.73 11.45
N GLU A 47 4.90 26.37 12.73
CA GLU A 47 6.16 26.51 13.48
C GLU A 47 7.30 25.70 12.83
N LEU A 48 6.97 24.58 12.15
CA LEU A 48 7.91 23.78 11.38
C LEU A 48 8.08 24.24 9.93
N GLY A 49 7.40 25.32 9.54
CA GLY A 49 7.49 25.89 8.19
C GLY A 49 6.53 25.29 7.17
N TYR A 50 5.52 24.55 7.61
CA TYR A 50 4.51 23.97 6.74
C TYR A 50 3.23 24.82 6.71
N ASP A 51 2.57 24.84 5.57
CA ASP A 51 1.35 25.62 5.32
C ASP A 51 0.06 24.84 5.64
N SER A 52 0.18 23.57 6.02
CA SER A 52 -0.95 22.71 6.38
C SER A 52 -0.48 21.54 7.25
N LEU A 53 -1.42 20.72 7.75
CA LEU A 53 -1.10 19.52 8.54
C LEU A 53 -0.17 18.58 7.78
N VAL A 54 0.84 18.09 8.45
CA VAL A 54 1.81 17.15 7.88
C VAL A 54 1.31 15.73 8.11
N ALA A 55 1.26 14.93 7.06
CA ALA A 55 0.89 13.54 7.19
C ALA A 55 2.03 12.72 7.81
N PRO A 56 1.73 11.76 8.72
CA PRO A 56 2.73 10.82 9.21
C PRO A 56 3.40 10.05 8.08
N LEU A 57 4.67 9.67 8.23
CA LEU A 57 5.46 9.04 7.15
C LEU A 57 4.79 7.78 6.56
N THR A 58 4.11 6.99 7.38
CA THR A 58 3.40 5.78 6.93
C THR A 58 2.02 6.04 6.34
N PHE A 59 1.55 7.29 6.30
CA PHE A 59 0.25 7.66 5.72
C PHE A 59 0.09 7.18 4.27
N VAL A 60 1.18 7.14 3.52
CA VAL A 60 1.21 6.68 2.12
C VAL A 60 0.76 5.23 1.93
N SER A 61 0.75 4.42 3.00
CA SER A 61 0.25 3.05 2.96
C SER A 61 -1.24 2.97 2.55
N ILE A 62 -2.01 4.02 2.82
CA ILE A 62 -3.41 4.12 2.38
C ILE A 62 -3.48 4.11 0.85
N LEU A 63 -2.69 4.96 0.20
CA LEU A 63 -2.66 5.05 -1.27
C LEU A 63 -2.03 3.79 -1.89
N ALA A 64 -0.96 3.27 -1.30
CA ALA A 64 -0.34 2.03 -1.75
C ALA A 64 -1.35 0.86 -1.78
N LYS A 65 -2.18 0.73 -0.73
CA LYS A 65 -3.24 -0.28 -0.69
C LYS A 65 -4.29 -0.09 -1.78
N LEU A 66 -4.69 1.16 -2.07
CA LEU A 66 -5.65 1.45 -3.14
C LEU A 66 -5.09 1.07 -4.51
N VAL A 67 -3.84 1.44 -4.79
CA VAL A 67 -3.15 1.12 -6.06
C VAL A 67 -3.01 -0.38 -6.24
N GLN A 68 -2.59 -1.10 -5.20
CA GLN A 68 -2.46 -2.56 -5.24
C GLN A 68 -3.80 -3.24 -5.45
N ALA A 69 -4.83 -2.82 -4.70
CA ALA A 69 -6.17 -3.40 -4.84
C ALA A 69 -6.76 -3.17 -6.24
N ASP A 70 -6.52 -2.00 -6.81
CA ASP A 70 -6.95 -1.68 -8.17
C ASP A 70 -6.20 -2.51 -9.21
N PHE A 71 -4.88 -2.65 -9.05
CA PHE A 71 -4.06 -3.51 -9.91
C PHE A 71 -4.57 -4.97 -9.93
N PHE A 72 -4.69 -5.61 -8.77
CA PHE A 72 -5.12 -7.01 -8.69
C PHE A 72 -6.57 -7.24 -9.11
N ARG A 73 -7.41 -6.21 -9.10
CA ARG A 73 -8.76 -6.29 -9.64
C ARG A 73 -8.81 -6.30 -11.17
N ASN A 74 -7.86 -5.61 -11.80
CA ASN A 74 -7.89 -5.35 -13.24
C ASN A 74 -6.86 -6.16 -14.03
N VAL A 75 -5.85 -6.73 -13.35
CA VAL A 75 -4.79 -7.51 -13.99
C VAL A 75 -4.90 -8.97 -13.56
N ASP A 76 -5.08 -9.84 -14.55
CA ASP A 76 -5.03 -11.29 -14.31
C ASP A 76 -3.59 -11.72 -14.00
N THR A 77 -3.31 -11.88 -12.72
CA THR A 77 -2.00 -12.36 -12.24
C THR A 77 -1.84 -13.88 -12.31
N GLY A 78 -2.90 -14.61 -12.66
CA GLY A 78 -2.93 -16.06 -12.67
C GLY A 78 -3.23 -16.70 -11.31
N TYR A 79 -3.49 -15.89 -10.27
CA TYR A 79 -3.85 -16.38 -8.94
C TYR A 79 -5.33 -16.25 -8.69
N THR A 80 -5.92 -17.30 -8.14
CA THR A 80 -7.31 -17.31 -7.68
C THR A 80 -7.41 -17.38 -6.16
N THR A 81 -6.41 -17.92 -5.48
CA THR A 81 -6.44 -18.24 -4.05
C THR A 81 -5.12 -17.91 -3.34
N MET A 82 -4.41 -16.87 -3.77
CA MET A 82 -3.13 -16.53 -3.21
C MET A 82 -3.24 -15.70 -1.92
N GLN A 83 -2.52 -16.11 -0.90
CA GLN A 83 -2.20 -15.25 0.23
C GLN A 83 -0.89 -14.51 -0.07
N MET A 84 -0.94 -13.20 -0.05
CA MET A 84 0.25 -12.36 -0.17
C MET A 84 0.53 -11.65 1.16
N VAL A 85 1.77 -11.71 1.57
CA VAL A 85 2.27 -11.05 2.77
C VAL A 85 3.34 -10.04 2.37
N GLN A 86 3.28 -8.84 2.91
CA GLN A 86 4.34 -7.86 2.74
C GLN A 86 5.51 -8.23 3.67
N VAL A 87 6.69 -8.42 3.09
CA VAL A 87 7.90 -8.87 3.81
C VAL A 87 8.95 -7.79 3.92
N ASP A 88 8.88 -6.77 3.06
CA ASP A 88 9.79 -5.62 3.11
C ASP A 88 9.15 -4.37 2.55
N GLN A 89 9.52 -3.20 3.08
CA GLN A 89 9.09 -1.92 2.57
C GLN A 89 10.13 -0.84 2.87
N GLY A 90 10.47 -0.06 1.84
CA GLY A 90 11.32 1.11 1.93
C GLY A 90 10.65 2.34 1.34
N PHE A 91 10.99 3.52 1.88
CA PHE A 91 10.50 4.81 1.39
C PHE A 91 11.64 5.77 1.15
N THR A 92 11.55 6.53 0.06
CA THR A 92 12.38 7.72 -0.17
C THR A 92 11.46 8.91 -0.34
N PHE A 93 11.43 9.80 0.64
CA PHE A 93 10.66 11.04 0.60
C PHE A 93 11.48 12.14 -0.06
N HIS A 94 10.92 12.77 -1.09
CA HIS A 94 11.48 13.96 -1.75
C HIS A 94 10.80 15.24 -1.24
N GLN A 95 9.55 15.14 -0.84
CA GLN A 95 8.76 16.22 -0.26
C GLN A 95 7.87 15.69 0.87
N PRO A 96 7.56 16.50 1.89
CA PRO A 96 6.56 16.14 2.89
C PRO A 96 5.18 16.05 2.22
N ILE A 97 4.36 15.15 2.71
CA ILE A 97 2.96 15.04 2.30
C ILE A 97 2.11 15.82 3.28
N LYS A 98 1.26 16.70 2.77
CA LYS A 98 0.46 17.62 3.58
C LYS A 98 -1.02 17.51 3.23
N ALA A 99 -1.87 17.90 4.15
CA ALA A 99 -3.30 18.03 3.88
C ALA A 99 -3.53 19.06 2.76
N GLY A 100 -4.36 18.67 1.80
CA GLY A 100 -4.61 19.43 0.58
C GLY A 100 -3.80 18.99 -0.64
N ASP A 101 -2.75 18.23 -0.46
CA ASP A 101 -1.97 17.72 -1.58
C ASP A 101 -2.81 16.81 -2.48
N VAL A 102 -2.56 16.91 -3.79
CA VAL A 102 -3.15 16.05 -4.81
C VAL A 102 -2.05 15.15 -5.36
N LEU A 103 -2.16 13.86 -5.11
CA LEU A 103 -1.14 12.87 -5.44
C LEU A 103 -1.62 11.96 -6.57
N TYR A 104 -0.73 11.70 -7.51
CA TYR A 104 -0.91 10.74 -8.59
C TYR A 104 0.03 9.57 -8.35
N ALA A 105 -0.50 8.35 -8.49
CA ALA A 105 0.25 7.15 -8.18
C ALA A 105 0.46 6.27 -9.42
N ARG A 106 1.66 5.75 -9.56
CA ARG A 106 1.98 4.66 -10.47
C ARG A 106 2.77 3.57 -9.72
N MET A 107 2.47 2.33 -10.05
CA MET A 107 3.18 1.16 -9.54
C MET A 107 3.86 0.45 -10.71
N GLU A 108 5.11 0.10 -10.53
CA GLU A 108 5.91 -0.67 -11.47
C GLU A 108 6.22 -2.04 -10.83
N ILE A 109 6.00 -3.11 -11.57
CA ILE A 109 6.44 -4.46 -11.17
C ILE A 109 7.92 -4.58 -11.47
N ALA A 110 8.76 -4.30 -10.49
CA ALA A 110 10.21 -4.25 -10.66
C ALA A 110 10.81 -5.66 -10.83
N SER A 111 10.30 -6.66 -10.10
CA SER A 111 10.72 -8.04 -10.26
C SER A 111 9.66 -9.04 -9.84
N VAL A 112 9.70 -10.21 -10.45
CA VAL A 112 8.94 -11.41 -10.07
C VAL A 112 9.92 -12.57 -10.02
N ASN A 113 10.07 -13.20 -8.88
CA ASN A 113 10.98 -14.32 -8.68
C ASN A 113 10.27 -15.42 -7.88
N GLU A 114 10.55 -16.67 -8.21
CA GLU A 114 10.13 -17.82 -7.40
C GLU A 114 11.29 -18.26 -6.51
N ARG A 115 11.02 -18.38 -5.22
CA ARG A 115 11.98 -18.93 -4.25
C ARG A 115 11.25 -19.71 -3.16
N PHE A 116 11.76 -20.90 -2.85
CA PHE A 116 11.23 -21.75 -1.78
C PHE A 116 9.74 -22.10 -1.95
N GLY A 117 9.27 -22.23 -3.19
CA GLY A 117 7.87 -22.51 -3.48
C GLY A 117 6.93 -21.31 -3.29
N ALA A 118 7.47 -20.11 -3.11
CA ALA A 118 6.72 -18.88 -3.01
C ALA A 118 7.13 -17.90 -4.12
N ASP A 119 6.18 -17.12 -4.57
CA ASP A 119 6.46 -16.01 -5.49
C ASP A 119 6.82 -14.75 -4.70
N ILE A 120 7.94 -14.16 -5.09
CA ILE A 120 8.41 -12.90 -4.51
C ILE A 120 8.27 -11.81 -5.56
N VAL A 121 7.41 -10.84 -5.27
CA VAL A 121 7.12 -9.70 -6.14
C VAL A 121 7.63 -8.44 -5.50
N THR A 122 8.51 -7.73 -6.19
CA THR A 122 8.94 -6.39 -5.78
C THR A 122 8.29 -5.35 -6.67
N THR A 123 7.64 -4.37 -6.05
CA THR A 123 7.05 -3.23 -6.74
C THR A 123 7.79 -1.95 -6.38
N ARG A 124 7.85 -1.02 -7.33
CA ARG A 124 8.26 0.36 -7.11
C ARG A 124 7.05 1.24 -7.33
N ASN A 125 6.65 1.97 -6.30
CA ASN A 125 5.55 2.91 -6.36
C ASN A 125 6.11 4.32 -6.40
N ILE A 126 5.62 5.15 -7.30
CA ILE A 126 6.04 6.54 -7.46
C ILE A 126 4.82 7.43 -7.30
N LEU A 127 4.90 8.35 -6.34
CA LEU A 127 3.88 9.38 -6.14
C LEU A 127 4.42 10.70 -6.68
N THR A 128 3.59 11.38 -7.48
CA THR A 128 3.88 12.71 -8.00
C THR A 128 2.79 13.70 -7.56
N ASN A 129 3.16 14.98 -7.47
CA ASN A 129 2.20 16.05 -7.26
C ASN A 129 1.54 16.46 -8.60
N ALA A 130 0.65 17.45 -8.55
CA ALA A 130 -0.03 17.99 -9.75
C ALA A 130 0.93 18.66 -10.77
N GLY A 131 2.10 19.08 -10.32
CA GLY A 131 3.16 19.64 -11.17
C GLY A 131 4.00 18.55 -11.87
N GLY A 132 3.83 17.27 -11.48
CA GLY A 132 4.61 16.16 -12.00
C GLY A 132 5.91 15.88 -11.23
N ASP A 133 6.20 16.63 -10.17
CA ASP A 133 7.38 16.40 -9.34
C ASP A 133 7.19 15.14 -8.49
N ILE A 134 8.26 14.37 -8.31
CA ILE A 134 8.23 13.20 -7.45
C ILE A 134 8.17 13.65 -5.99
N VAL A 135 7.15 13.18 -5.29
CA VAL A 135 6.94 13.41 -3.85
C VAL A 135 7.55 12.28 -3.05
N LEU A 136 7.34 11.04 -3.51
CA LEU A 136 7.79 9.85 -2.80
C LEU A 136 8.03 8.69 -3.77
N GLU A 137 9.03 7.88 -3.45
CA GLU A 137 9.22 6.55 -4.02
C GLU A 137 9.14 5.50 -2.90
N ALA A 138 8.35 4.45 -3.14
CA ALA A 138 8.23 3.33 -2.20
C ALA A 138 8.58 2.02 -2.91
N PHE A 139 9.37 1.20 -2.24
CA PHE A 139 9.64 -0.18 -2.65
C PHE A 139 8.93 -1.12 -1.71
N THR A 140 8.18 -2.05 -2.27
CA THR A 140 7.45 -3.04 -1.48
C THR A 140 7.75 -4.42 -2.02
N THR A 141 8.19 -5.31 -1.15
CA THR A 141 8.35 -6.73 -1.49
C THR A 141 7.24 -7.54 -0.84
N MET A 142 6.54 -8.26 -1.66
CA MET A 142 5.47 -9.18 -1.26
C MET A 142 5.89 -10.61 -1.53
N MET A 143 5.51 -11.52 -0.65
CA MET A 143 5.69 -12.95 -0.81
C MET A 143 4.33 -13.63 -0.75
N GLY A 144 4.08 -14.53 -1.68
CA GLY A 144 2.84 -15.26 -1.76
C GLY A 144 3.02 -16.63 -2.38
N HIS A 145 2.06 -17.50 -2.12
CA HIS A 145 1.98 -18.79 -2.78
C HIS A 145 0.51 -19.12 -3.08
N GLU A 146 0.30 -20.01 -4.01
CA GLU A 146 -1.02 -20.54 -4.29
C GLU A 146 -1.58 -21.19 -3.01
N GLY A 147 -2.80 -20.81 -2.63
CA GLY A 147 -3.45 -21.37 -1.44
C GLY A 147 -3.72 -22.85 -1.60
N ASP A 148 -3.76 -23.57 -0.50
CA ASP A 148 -4.22 -24.95 -0.46
C ASP A 148 -5.75 -24.97 -0.36
N ASP A 149 -6.42 -25.16 -1.48
CA ASP A 149 -7.89 -25.25 -1.57
C ASP A 149 -8.47 -26.48 -0.83
N SER A 150 -7.60 -27.42 -0.43
CA SER A 150 -8.01 -28.59 0.36
C SER A 150 -8.33 -28.24 1.82
N VAL A 151 -7.99 -27.03 2.26
CA VAL A 151 -8.20 -26.57 3.63
C VAL A 151 -9.31 -25.56 3.72
N ASN A 152 -10.51 -26.03 4.03
CA ASN A 152 -11.60 -25.14 4.41
C ASN A 152 -11.55 -24.85 5.90
N ILE A 153 -11.53 -23.58 6.26
CA ILE A 153 -11.60 -23.10 7.63
C ILE A 153 -12.96 -22.42 7.80
N LYS A 154 -13.75 -22.91 8.77
CA LYS A 154 -15.04 -22.30 9.11
C LYS A 154 -15.07 -21.91 10.59
N TRP A 155 -15.75 -20.81 10.87
CA TRP A 155 -16.14 -20.50 12.22
C TRP A 155 -17.32 -21.38 12.62
N ASP A 156 -17.15 -22.17 13.66
CA ASP A 156 -18.23 -22.94 14.26
C ASP A 156 -18.86 -22.13 15.41
N ALA A 157 -20.09 -21.69 15.19
CA ALA A 157 -20.79 -20.85 16.14
C ALA A 157 -21.20 -21.61 17.43
N GLU A 158 -21.32 -22.95 17.39
CA GLU A 158 -21.69 -23.74 18.55
C GLU A 158 -20.51 -23.94 19.50
N SER A 159 -19.34 -24.25 18.96
CA SER A 159 -18.11 -24.41 19.77
C SER A 159 -17.37 -23.10 20.03
N GLY A 160 -17.69 -22.02 19.30
CA GLY A 160 -16.95 -20.77 19.36
C GLY A 160 -15.50 -20.89 18.91
N GLN A 161 -15.19 -21.85 18.03
CA GLN A 161 -13.85 -22.14 17.57
C GLN A 161 -13.76 -22.14 16.04
N VAL A 162 -12.55 -21.93 15.54
CA VAL A 162 -12.24 -22.12 14.13
C VAL A 162 -12.00 -23.61 13.90
N VAL A 163 -12.84 -24.22 13.06
CA VAL A 163 -12.73 -25.64 12.70
C VAL A 163 -12.22 -25.81 11.27
N ARG A 164 -11.36 -26.78 11.09
CA ARG A 164 -10.86 -27.20 9.79
C ARG A 164 -11.82 -28.25 9.24
N THR A 165 -12.41 -28.00 8.07
CA THR A 165 -13.20 -29.00 7.35
C THR A 165 -12.36 -29.56 6.21
N ALA A 166 -12.33 -30.88 6.11
CA ALA A 166 -11.67 -31.57 5.00
C ALA A 166 -12.43 -31.37 3.68
#